data_e976caaea4958036aaa98295ae101e87
#
_entry.id   e976caaea4958036aaa98295ae101e87
#
_cell.length_a   1.000
_cell.length_b   1.000
_cell.length_c   1.000
_cell.angle_alpha   90.00
_cell.angle_beta   90.00
_cell.angle_gamma   90.00
#
_symmetry.space_group_name_H-M   'P 1'
#
loop_
_entity.id
_entity.type
_entity.pdbx_description
1 polymer ?
#
loop_
_entity_poly.entity_id
_entity_poly.type
_entity_poly.pdbx_seq_one_letter_code
_entity_poly.pdbx_strand_id
1 'polypeptide(L)'
;VVIGGGIAGCSVAYHLTKLGWRDVLLLERRDISCGTTWHAAGLVGQLRATQNLTRLAKYGADLYERLEAETGQATGFRRPGSVSLARTPERMHELARLASMARCFDVDVEVVTPAE
;
A
#
# COMPACT_ATOMS: atom_id res chain seq x y z
N VAL A 1 -12.76 7.61 19.85
CA VAL A 1 -11.41 7.39 20.38
C VAL A 1 -10.74 6.28 19.58
N VAL A 2 -9.52 6.51 19.12
CA VAL A 2 -8.64 5.55 18.45
C VAL A 2 -7.48 5.22 19.39
N ILE A 3 -7.23 3.96 19.65
CA ILE A 3 -6.15 3.52 20.55
C ILE A 3 -5.03 2.88 19.73
N GLY A 4 -3.84 3.47 19.81
CA GLY A 4 -2.63 3.07 19.10
C GLY A 4 -2.26 4.03 17.96
N GLY A 5 -1.06 4.61 18.05
CA GLY A 5 -0.50 5.58 17.09
C GLY A 5 0.38 4.93 16.00
N GLY A 6 0.16 3.66 15.67
CA GLY A 6 0.77 3.03 14.51
C GLY A 6 0.04 3.40 13.22
N ILE A 7 0.51 2.84 12.07
CA ILE A 7 -0.07 3.14 10.75
C ILE A 7 -1.58 2.92 10.69
N ALA A 8 -2.09 1.87 11.33
CA ALA A 8 -3.52 1.57 11.33
C ALA A 8 -4.31 2.65 12.09
N GLY A 9 -3.90 3.00 13.31
CA GLY A 9 -4.59 4.02 14.11
C GLY A 9 -4.50 5.42 13.50
N CYS A 10 -3.34 5.79 13.00
CA CYS A 10 -3.17 7.06 12.28
C CYS A 10 -4.05 7.10 11.02
N SER A 11 -4.12 6.02 10.26
CA SER A 11 -4.98 5.92 9.08
C SER A 11 -6.46 6.05 9.45
N VAL A 12 -6.92 5.36 10.52
CA VAL A 12 -8.31 5.47 10.99
C VAL A 12 -8.62 6.89 11.43
N ALA A 13 -7.77 7.52 12.23
CA ALA A 13 -7.97 8.90 12.68
C ALA A 13 -8.04 9.86 11.49
N TYR A 14 -7.11 9.76 10.54
CA TYR A 14 -7.10 10.55 9.32
C TYR A 14 -8.40 10.41 8.53
N HIS A 15 -8.85 9.17 8.29
CA HIS A 15 -10.06 8.95 7.51
C HIS A 15 -11.34 9.39 8.24
N LEU A 16 -11.40 9.25 9.55
CA LEU A 16 -12.52 9.77 10.34
C LEU A 16 -12.62 11.29 10.19
N THR A 17 -11.50 12.01 10.34
CA THR A 17 -11.51 13.46 10.16
C THR A 17 -11.88 13.87 8.73
N LYS A 18 -11.37 13.13 7.73
CA LYS A 18 -11.71 13.37 6.32
C LYS A 18 -13.20 13.11 6.01
N LEU A 19 -13.84 12.20 6.76
CA LEU A 19 -15.28 11.95 6.71
C LEU A 19 -16.13 12.96 7.50
N GLY A 20 -15.49 13.99 8.07
CA GLY A 20 -16.17 15.09 8.78
C GLY A 20 -16.31 14.89 10.29
N TRP A 21 -15.75 13.84 10.86
CA TRP A 21 -15.71 13.69 12.33
C TRP A 21 -14.74 14.70 12.94
N ARG A 22 -15.21 15.50 13.88
CA ARG A 22 -14.41 16.57 14.52
C ARG A 22 -13.86 16.17 15.88
N ASP A 23 -14.56 15.30 16.60
CA ASP A 23 -14.20 14.86 17.95
C ASP A 23 -13.43 13.53 17.88
N VAL A 24 -12.31 13.51 17.15
CA VAL A 24 -11.46 12.32 17.01
C VAL A 24 -10.28 12.47 17.96
N LEU A 25 -10.13 11.50 18.89
CA LEU A 25 -9.03 11.43 19.83
C LEU A 25 -8.19 10.20 19.52
N LEU A 26 -6.89 10.37 19.25
CA LEU A 26 -5.92 9.30 19.12
C LEU A 26 -5.08 9.21 20.39
N LEU A 27 -5.04 8.04 21.00
CA LEU A 27 -4.23 7.75 22.18
C LEU A 27 -3.10 6.81 21.84
N GLU A 28 -1.87 7.23 22.12
CA GLU A 28 -0.68 6.39 22.01
C GLU A 28 0.07 6.43 23.35
N ARG A 29 0.52 5.26 23.80
CA ARG A 29 1.24 5.17 25.11
C ARG A 29 2.70 5.58 25.06
N ARG A 30 3.27 5.71 23.87
CA ARG A 30 4.65 6.07 23.59
C ARG A 30 4.67 7.06 22.42
N ASP A 31 5.71 7.03 21.61
CA ASP A 31 5.82 7.83 20.40
C ASP A 31 5.01 7.25 19.23
N ILE A 32 4.45 8.11 18.40
CA ILE A 32 3.75 7.70 17.20
C ILE A 32 4.70 6.88 16.32
N SER A 33 4.20 5.77 15.77
CA SER A 33 4.94 4.83 14.92
C SER A 33 6.04 4.02 15.61
N CYS A 34 6.29 4.13 16.89
CA CYS A 34 7.39 3.46 17.59
C CYS A 34 7.22 1.93 17.71
N GLY A 35 6.04 1.39 17.42
CA GLY A 35 5.72 -0.04 17.48
C GLY A 35 6.08 -0.78 16.17
N THR A 36 5.21 -1.70 15.75
CA THR A 36 5.39 -2.54 14.55
C THR A 36 5.55 -1.72 13.26
N THR A 37 4.97 -0.54 13.19
CA THR A 37 5.01 0.32 12.00
C THR A 37 6.43 0.67 11.58
N TRP A 38 7.30 0.99 12.49
CA TRP A 38 8.67 1.38 12.19
C TRP A 38 9.53 0.19 11.71
N HIS A 39 9.12 -1.05 11.96
CA HIS A 39 9.79 -2.25 11.47
C HIS A 39 9.39 -2.64 10.05
N ALA A 40 8.42 -1.94 9.44
CA ALA A 40 7.97 -2.25 8.08
C ALA A 40 9.05 -1.91 7.05
N ALA A 41 9.19 -2.80 6.06
CA ALA A 41 10.19 -2.62 4.99
C ALA A 41 9.87 -1.46 4.01
N GLY A 42 8.71 -0.83 4.14
CA GLY A 42 8.29 0.28 3.28
C GLY A 42 7.87 -0.11 1.87
N LEU A 43 7.67 -1.40 1.60
CA LEU A 43 7.23 -1.89 0.30
C LEU A 43 5.71 -1.83 0.18
N VAL A 44 5.21 -0.96 -0.70
CA VAL A 44 3.78 -0.74 -0.95
C VAL A 44 3.38 -1.39 -2.27
N GLY A 45 3.25 -2.71 -2.26
CA GLY A 45 2.78 -3.45 -3.44
C GLY A 45 1.27 -3.39 -3.58
N GLN A 46 0.75 -3.35 -4.81
CA GLN A 46 -0.69 -3.22 -5.07
C GLN A 46 -1.39 -4.56 -5.19
N LEU A 47 -0.85 -5.50 -5.97
CA LEU A 47 -1.49 -6.80 -6.19
C LEU A 47 -1.52 -7.65 -4.92
N ARG A 48 -2.70 -8.16 -4.60
CA ARG A 48 -2.97 -9.06 -3.46
C ARG A 48 -3.75 -10.28 -3.94
N ALA A 49 -3.88 -11.28 -3.08
CA ALA A 49 -4.56 -12.53 -3.39
C ALA A 49 -6.05 -12.39 -3.74
N THR A 50 -6.70 -11.32 -3.33
CA THR A 50 -8.12 -11.05 -3.61
C THR A 50 -8.32 -9.66 -4.15
N GLN A 51 -9.42 -9.46 -4.88
CA GLN A 51 -9.80 -8.17 -5.43
C GLN A 51 -9.98 -7.10 -4.32
N ASN A 52 -10.64 -7.44 -3.22
CA ASN A 52 -10.88 -6.49 -2.13
C ASN A 52 -9.57 -6.01 -1.48
N LEU A 53 -8.63 -6.92 -1.25
CA LEU A 53 -7.31 -6.56 -0.72
C LEU A 53 -6.49 -5.77 -1.73
N THR A 54 -6.60 -6.07 -3.02
CA THR A 54 -5.96 -5.30 -4.08
C THR A 54 -6.53 -3.88 -4.15
N ARG A 55 -7.85 -3.72 -4.07
CA ARG A 55 -8.48 -2.37 -4.02
C ARG A 55 -8.00 -1.56 -2.82
N LEU A 56 -7.91 -2.19 -1.65
CA LEU A 56 -7.39 -1.53 -0.45
C LEU A 56 -5.92 -1.13 -0.61
N ALA A 57 -5.10 -2.00 -1.19
CA ALA A 57 -3.68 -1.73 -1.42
C ALA A 57 -3.46 -0.62 -2.47
N LYS A 58 -4.25 -0.61 -3.55
CA LYS A 58 -4.25 0.49 -4.55
C LYS A 58 -4.61 1.81 -3.89
N TYR A 59 -5.72 1.84 -3.13
CA TYR A 59 -6.13 3.04 -2.40
C TYR A 59 -5.01 3.58 -1.50
N GLY A 60 -4.31 2.69 -0.78
CA GLY A 60 -3.20 3.07 0.08
C GLY A 60 -2.03 3.69 -0.71
N ALA A 61 -1.67 3.11 -1.86
CA ALA A 61 -0.62 3.63 -2.73
C ALA A 61 -0.99 5.03 -3.28
N ASP A 62 -2.22 5.19 -3.75
CA ASP A 62 -2.73 6.46 -4.27
C ASP A 62 -2.84 7.52 -3.16
N LEU A 63 -3.15 7.11 -1.94
CA LEU A 63 -3.16 8.01 -0.77
C LEU A 63 -1.75 8.51 -0.47
N TYR A 64 -0.74 7.63 -0.45
CA TYR A 64 0.64 8.05 -0.20
C TYR A 64 1.15 9.07 -1.21
N GLU A 65 0.76 8.97 -2.47
CA GLU A 65 1.09 9.97 -3.50
C GLU A 65 0.51 11.36 -3.22
N ARG A 66 -0.70 11.39 -2.65
CA ARG A 66 -1.42 12.65 -2.40
C ARG A 66 -1.11 13.28 -1.04
N LEU A 67 -0.64 12.48 -0.07
CA LEU A 67 -0.47 12.95 1.31
C LEU A 67 0.45 14.17 1.43
N GLU A 68 1.52 14.23 0.63
CA GLU A 68 2.42 15.36 0.64
C GLU A 68 1.72 16.66 0.24
N ALA A 69 0.92 16.62 -0.83
CA ALA A 69 0.13 17.77 -1.29
C ALA A 69 -0.99 18.14 -0.29
N GLU A 70 -1.58 17.16 0.38
CA GLU A 70 -2.66 17.37 1.33
C GLU A 70 -2.17 17.89 2.69
N THR A 71 -0.97 17.50 3.14
CA THR A 71 -0.48 17.75 4.48
C THR A 71 0.72 18.70 4.55
N GLY A 72 1.39 18.91 3.44
CA GLY A 72 2.65 19.66 3.38
C GLY A 72 3.86 18.88 3.90
N GLN A 73 3.70 17.60 4.25
CA GLN A 73 4.78 16.76 4.76
C GLN A 73 5.10 15.63 3.79
N ALA A 74 6.36 15.55 3.36
CA ALA A 74 6.85 14.51 2.46
C ALA A 74 6.73 13.13 3.11
N THR A 75 6.14 12.19 2.38
CA THR A 75 6.07 10.78 2.79
C THR A 75 7.30 9.99 2.36
N GLY A 76 8.09 10.53 1.42
CA GLY A 76 9.16 9.80 0.75
C GLY A 76 8.68 8.68 -0.19
N PHE A 77 7.38 8.56 -0.40
CA PHE A 77 6.81 7.55 -1.28
C PHE A 77 7.24 7.78 -2.72
N ARG A 78 7.65 6.72 -3.39
CA ARG A 78 7.99 6.69 -4.82
C ARG A 78 7.38 5.48 -5.46
N ARG A 79 7.00 5.58 -6.74
CA ARG A 79 6.37 4.50 -7.50
C ARG A 79 7.28 4.06 -8.68
N PRO A 80 8.44 3.46 -8.42
CA PRO A 80 9.36 3.02 -9.48
C PRO A 80 8.87 1.76 -10.21
N GLY A 81 7.81 1.12 -9.71
CA GLY A 81 7.40 -0.20 -10.14
C GLY A 81 8.17 -1.33 -9.43
N SER A 82 7.93 -2.54 -9.90
CA SER A 82 8.65 -3.74 -9.42
C SER A 82 8.82 -4.75 -10.55
N VAL A 83 9.90 -5.50 -10.51
CA VAL A 83 10.18 -6.58 -11.47
C VAL A 83 10.22 -7.91 -10.74
N SER A 84 9.49 -8.90 -11.27
CA SER A 84 9.52 -10.29 -10.78
C SER A 84 10.21 -11.18 -11.80
N LEU A 85 11.20 -11.94 -11.35
CA LEU A 85 11.98 -12.82 -12.22
C LEU A 85 11.51 -14.27 -12.12
N ALA A 86 11.39 -14.95 -13.26
CA ALA A 86 11.19 -16.38 -13.37
C ALA A 86 12.49 -17.06 -13.81
N ARG A 87 12.98 -18.01 -13.00
CA ARG A 87 14.18 -18.81 -13.31
C ARG A 87 13.81 -20.22 -13.79
N THR A 88 12.52 -20.58 -13.73
CA THR A 88 12.02 -21.88 -14.19
C THR A 88 10.71 -21.70 -14.96
N PRO A 89 10.35 -22.65 -15.85
CA PRO A 89 9.06 -22.60 -16.57
C PRO A 89 7.85 -22.55 -15.62
N GLU A 90 7.87 -23.29 -14.52
CA GLU A 90 6.78 -23.31 -13.53
C GLU A 90 6.59 -21.92 -12.89
N ARG A 91 7.69 -21.26 -12.56
CA ARG A 91 7.63 -19.89 -12.04
C ARG A 91 7.11 -18.91 -13.09
N MET A 92 7.46 -19.10 -14.36
CA MET A 92 6.94 -18.29 -15.46
C MET A 92 5.42 -18.48 -15.63
N HIS A 93 4.92 -19.71 -15.53
CA HIS A 93 3.48 -19.99 -15.54
C HIS A 93 2.76 -19.30 -14.37
N GLU A 94 3.35 -19.31 -13.18
CA GLU A 94 2.80 -18.60 -12.03
C GLU A 94 2.76 -17.08 -12.26
N LEU A 95 3.82 -16.48 -12.77
CA LEU A 95 3.85 -15.05 -13.09
C LEU A 95 2.83 -14.68 -14.16
N ALA A 96 2.65 -15.50 -15.18
CA ALA A 96 1.61 -15.30 -16.21
C ALA A 96 0.20 -15.34 -15.60
N ARG A 97 -0.05 -16.26 -14.66
CA ARG A 97 -1.31 -16.34 -13.92
C ARG A 97 -1.52 -15.09 -13.05
N LEU A 98 -0.48 -14.64 -12.35
CA LEU A 98 -0.54 -13.40 -11.55
C LEU A 98 -0.80 -12.17 -12.42
N ALA A 99 -0.19 -12.09 -13.61
CA ALA A 99 -0.44 -11.01 -14.55
C ALA A 99 -1.89 -11.01 -15.06
N SER A 100 -2.46 -12.19 -15.32
CA SER A 100 -3.87 -12.32 -15.68
C SER A 100 -4.81 -11.87 -14.55
N MET A 101 -4.50 -12.26 -13.32
CA MET A 101 -5.24 -11.81 -12.12
C MET A 101 -5.11 -10.30 -11.91
N ALA A 102 -3.92 -9.74 -12.13
CA ALA A 102 -3.68 -8.31 -12.02
C ALA A 102 -4.58 -7.50 -12.96
N ARG A 103 -4.71 -7.94 -14.21
CA ARG A 103 -5.63 -7.31 -15.19
C ARG A 103 -7.09 -7.36 -14.72
N CYS A 104 -7.53 -8.49 -14.15
CA CYS A 104 -8.88 -8.61 -13.59
C CYS A 104 -9.12 -7.65 -12.40
N PHE A 105 -8.06 -7.27 -11.68
CA PHE A 105 -8.11 -6.38 -10.53
C PHE A 105 -7.69 -4.94 -10.86
N ASP A 106 -7.56 -4.65 -12.16
CA ASP A 106 -7.17 -3.33 -12.64
C ASP A 106 -5.82 -2.88 -12.05
N VAL A 107 -4.83 -3.78 -12.04
CA VAL A 107 -3.43 -3.49 -11.73
C VAL A 107 -2.62 -3.64 -13.01
N ASP A 108 -1.85 -2.61 -13.32
CA ASP A 108 -1.00 -2.58 -14.51
C ASP A 108 0.19 -3.53 -14.31
N VAL A 109 0.26 -4.56 -15.17
CA VAL A 109 1.32 -5.57 -15.15
C VAL A 109 1.59 -6.04 -16.57
N GLU A 110 2.84 -6.00 -16.94
CA GLU A 110 3.34 -6.48 -18.22
C GLU A 110 4.21 -7.74 -18.03
N VAL A 111 4.12 -8.66 -18.98
CA VAL A 111 5.01 -9.82 -19.06
C VAL A 111 6.00 -9.54 -20.17
N VAL A 112 7.25 -9.33 -19.80
CA VAL A 112 8.33 -8.95 -20.72
C VAL A 112 9.31 -10.09 -20.94
N THR A 113 10.04 -10.04 -22.03
CA THR A 113 11.13 -10.98 -22.33
C THR A 113 12.44 -10.49 -21.69
N PRO A 114 13.47 -11.37 -21.56
CA PRO A 114 14.77 -10.94 -21.06
C PRO A 114 15.51 -9.91 -21.93
N ALA A 115 15.04 -9.66 -23.15
CA ALA A 115 15.64 -8.69 -24.07
C ALA A 115 15.02 -7.29 -23.95
N GLU A 116 13.86 -7.18 -23.33
CA GLU A 116 13.18 -5.93 -22.98
C GLU A 116 13.57 -5.44 -21.60
#